data_9a5ed55d8e2b01c748af838b83862d8c
#
_entry.id   9a5ed55d8e2b01c748af838b83862d8c
#
_cell.length_a   1.000
_cell.length_b   1.000
_cell.length_c   1.000
_cell.angle_alpha   90.00
_cell.angle_beta   90.00
_cell.angle_gamma   90.00
#
_symmetry.space_group_name_H-M   'P 1'
#
loop_
_entity.id
_entity.type
_entity.pdbx_description
1 polymer ?
#
loop_
_entity_poly.entity_id
_entity_poly.type
_entity_poly.pdbx_seq_one_letter_code
_entity_poly.pdbx_strand_id
1 'polypeptide(L)'
;ANYADLAERFAADATYPAGTVVELGGAAEITSVVGELSENVFGVISTQAAYLMNDAAGNDSTHPPIAMQGRVPVRVTGKVRKGDRLVSAGNGLARAATRLEITSFNVIGRALQDKLTDGEGSIEAVVKLNS
;
A
#
# COMPACT_ATOMS: atom_id res chain seq x y z
N ALA A 1 6.09 11.20 -12.14
CA ALA A 1 6.02 10.86 -10.72
C ALA A 1 7.42 10.86 -10.14
N ASN A 2 7.53 11.31 -8.92
CA ASN A 2 8.79 11.32 -8.20
C ASN A 2 8.95 9.98 -7.49
N TYR A 3 10.10 9.35 -7.67
CA TYR A 3 10.45 8.13 -6.96
C TYR A 3 11.06 8.54 -5.62
N ALA A 4 10.26 8.51 -4.59
CA ALA A 4 10.64 9.03 -3.27
C ALA A 4 10.22 8.07 -2.16
N ASP A 5 10.20 6.77 -2.45
CA ASP A 5 9.85 5.75 -1.48
C ASP A 5 11.04 4.87 -1.12
N LEU A 6 11.01 4.37 0.09
CA LEU A 6 11.91 3.36 0.61
C LEU A 6 11.19 2.02 0.55
N ALA A 7 11.76 1.07 -0.18
CA ALA A 7 11.17 -0.24 -0.38
C ALA A 7 12.16 -1.36 -0.10
N GLU A 8 11.62 -2.53 0.16
CA GLU A 8 12.38 -3.76 0.31
C GLU A 8 11.64 -4.88 -0.43
N ARG A 9 12.38 -5.83 -1.01
CA ARG A 9 11.76 -7.00 -1.63
C ARG A 9 11.34 -8.00 -0.58
N PHE A 10 10.10 -8.47 -0.71
CA PHE A 10 9.53 -9.55 0.09
C PHE A 10 8.90 -10.58 -0.81
N ALA A 11 8.96 -11.85 -0.40
CA ALA A 11 8.32 -12.93 -1.13
C ALA A 11 6.80 -12.79 -1.12
N ALA A 12 6.20 -12.76 -2.29
CA ALA A 12 4.74 -12.66 -2.47
C ALA A 12 4.15 -14.01 -2.86
N ASP A 13 2.93 -14.27 -2.43
CA ASP A 13 2.19 -15.50 -2.75
C ASP A 13 1.59 -15.49 -4.16
N ALA A 14 1.58 -14.34 -4.81
CA ALA A 14 1.10 -14.18 -6.18
C ALA A 14 1.72 -12.93 -6.80
N THR A 15 1.47 -12.71 -8.09
CA THR A 15 1.88 -11.48 -8.77
C THR A 15 0.75 -10.47 -8.64
N TYR A 16 1.06 -9.29 -8.11
CA TYR A 16 0.09 -8.22 -7.87
C TYR A 16 0.44 -6.98 -8.68
N PRO A 17 -0.55 -6.18 -9.09
CA PRO A 17 -0.26 -4.91 -9.76
C PRO A 17 0.38 -3.89 -8.81
N ALA A 18 1.11 -2.95 -9.40
CA ALA A 18 1.67 -1.82 -8.66
C ALA A 18 0.57 -1.05 -7.93
N GLY A 19 0.87 -0.54 -6.75
CA GLY A 19 -0.07 0.18 -5.93
C GLY A 19 -0.95 -0.71 -5.04
N THR A 20 -0.81 -2.02 -5.14
CA THR A 20 -1.55 -2.96 -4.30
C THR A 20 -1.09 -2.85 -2.85
N VAL A 21 -2.06 -2.73 -1.95
CA VAL A 21 -1.80 -2.74 -0.50
C VAL A 21 -1.61 -4.18 -0.05
N VAL A 22 -0.53 -4.43 0.66
CA VAL A 22 -0.18 -5.78 1.12
C VAL A 22 -0.16 -5.85 2.64
N GLU A 23 -0.30 -7.07 3.13
CA GLU A 23 -0.20 -7.38 4.55
C GLU A 23 0.72 -8.58 4.75
N LEU A 24 1.22 -8.74 5.96
CA LEU A 24 1.97 -9.94 6.34
C LEU A 24 1.00 -11.10 6.42
N GLY A 25 1.30 -12.17 5.71
CA GLY A 25 0.44 -13.36 5.70
C GLY A 25 0.49 -14.08 4.37
N GLY A 26 -0.47 -15.00 4.18
CA GLY A 26 -0.52 -15.82 2.99
C GLY A 26 0.51 -16.96 3.04
N ALA A 27 0.75 -17.55 1.86
CA ALA A 27 1.67 -18.70 1.74
C ALA A 27 3.15 -18.28 1.67
N ALA A 28 3.42 -16.99 1.52
CA ALA A 28 4.77 -16.45 1.48
C ALA A 28 4.95 -15.41 2.59
N GLU A 29 5.68 -14.34 2.35
CA GLU A 29 5.86 -13.30 3.37
C GLU A 29 4.74 -12.27 3.34
N ILE A 30 4.32 -11.88 2.12
CA ILE A 30 3.24 -10.90 1.95
C ILE A 30 2.15 -11.42 1.03
N THR A 31 0.94 -10.89 1.24
CA THR A 31 -0.21 -11.13 0.38
C THR A 31 -0.99 -9.81 0.24
N SER A 32 -1.87 -9.70 -0.76
CA SER A 32 -2.74 -8.53 -0.86
C SER A 32 -3.70 -8.50 0.31
N VAL A 33 -4.03 -7.30 0.81
CA VAL A 33 -4.99 -7.19 1.93
C VAL A 33 -6.32 -7.84 1.56
N VAL A 34 -6.84 -8.68 2.46
CA VAL A 34 -8.05 -9.45 2.24
C VAL A 34 -9.28 -8.70 2.73
N GLY A 35 -9.23 -8.16 3.92
CA GLY A 35 -10.36 -7.52 4.58
C GLY A 35 -10.19 -6.02 4.78
N GLU A 36 -11.25 -5.38 5.24
CA GLU A 36 -11.23 -3.99 5.61
C GLU A 36 -10.54 -3.80 6.97
N LEU A 37 -9.90 -2.64 7.14
CA LEU A 37 -9.31 -2.20 8.39
C LEU A 37 -8.26 -3.19 8.94
N SER A 38 -7.51 -3.82 8.05
CA SER A 38 -6.47 -4.77 8.44
C SER A 38 -5.44 -4.09 9.34
N GLU A 39 -5.11 -4.73 10.46
CA GLU A 39 -4.03 -4.31 11.34
C GLU A 39 -2.70 -5.00 11.01
N ASN A 40 -2.68 -5.80 9.95
CA ASN A 40 -1.47 -6.43 9.45
C ASN A 40 -0.91 -5.73 8.22
N VAL A 41 -1.44 -4.57 7.84
CA VAL A 41 -0.95 -3.81 6.71
C VAL A 41 0.56 -3.58 6.84
N PHE A 42 1.28 -3.80 5.73
CA PHE A 42 2.73 -3.79 5.74
C PHE A 42 3.35 -2.83 4.73
N GLY A 43 2.64 -2.48 3.69
CA GLY A 43 3.12 -1.54 2.69
C GLY A 43 2.33 -1.61 1.40
N VAL A 44 2.92 -1.06 0.36
CA VAL A 44 2.30 -0.91 -0.96
C VAL A 44 3.32 -1.36 -2.01
N ILE A 45 2.88 -2.12 -2.99
CA ILE A 45 3.76 -2.57 -4.07
C ILE A 45 4.19 -1.35 -4.89
N SER A 46 5.51 -1.18 -4.98
CA SER A 46 6.17 -0.11 -5.71
C SER A 46 6.86 -0.70 -6.94
N THR A 47 6.88 0.04 -8.04
CA THR A 47 7.62 -0.40 -9.24
C THR A 47 8.92 0.34 -9.43
N GLN A 48 9.11 1.48 -8.78
CA GLN A 48 10.28 2.33 -9.00
C GLN A 48 10.67 3.02 -7.70
N ALA A 49 11.11 2.22 -6.74
CA ALA A 49 11.56 2.74 -5.46
C ALA A 49 12.79 3.64 -5.65
N ALA A 50 12.83 4.73 -4.89
CA ALA A 50 14.02 5.59 -4.85
C ALA A 50 15.18 4.87 -4.18
N TYR A 51 14.88 4.02 -3.21
CA TYR A 51 15.85 3.18 -2.53
C TYR A 51 15.24 1.79 -2.33
N LEU A 52 15.91 0.76 -2.87
CA LEU A 52 15.43 -0.61 -2.81
C LEU A 52 16.41 -1.49 -2.05
N MET A 53 15.94 -2.06 -0.95
CA MET A 53 16.69 -3.02 -0.14
C MET A 53 16.37 -4.44 -0.58
N ASN A 54 17.29 -5.36 -0.33
CA ASN A 54 17.13 -6.79 -0.62
C ASN A 54 16.86 -7.04 -2.12
N ASP A 55 17.46 -6.26 -2.99
CA ASP A 55 17.18 -6.27 -4.43
C ASP A 55 17.46 -7.64 -5.07
N ALA A 56 18.46 -8.34 -4.58
CA ALA A 56 18.87 -9.63 -5.13
C ALA A 56 17.98 -10.82 -4.71
N ALA A 57 16.98 -10.59 -3.84
CA ALA A 57 16.13 -11.68 -3.33
C ALA A 57 15.30 -12.37 -4.41
N GLY A 58 14.95 -11.66 -5.47
CA GLY A 58 14.16 -12.18 -6.57
C GLY A 58 13.80 -11.09 -7.56
N ASN A 59 12.81 -11.35 -8.39
CA ASN A 59 12.30 -10.39 -9.38
C ASN A 59 10.99 -9.78 -8.93
N ASP A 60 10.49 -8.84 -9.73
CA ASP A 60 9.25 -8.10 -9.39
C ASP A 60 8.00 -8.99 -9.33
N SER A 61 8.00 -10.14 -10.02
CA SER A 61 6.87 -11.08 -9.98
C SER A 61 6.85 -11.92 -8.71
N THR A 62 8.02 -12.33 -8.23
CA THR A 62 8.13 -13.24 -7.07
C THR A 62 8.42 -12.49 -5.78
N HIS A 63 9.18 -11.40 -5.86
CA HIS A 63 9.62 -10.60 -4.72
C HIS A 63 9.46 -9.11 -5.05
N PRO A 64 8.21 -8.63 -5.18
CA PRO A 64 7.99 -7.23 -5.54
C PRO A 64 8.57 -6.29 -4.49
N PRO A 65 9.04 -5.11 -4.91
CA PRO A 65 9.39 -4.06 -3.95
C PRO A 65 8.15 -3.61 -3.17
N ILE A 66 8.25 -3.61 -1.86
CA ILE A 66 7.17 -3.14 -0.97
C ILE A 66 7.61 -1.80 -0.39
N ALA A 67 6.91 -0.74 -0.75
CA ALA A 67 7.14 0.59 -0.18
C ALA A 67 6.64 0.60 1.25
N MET A 68 7.53 0.91 2.18
CA MET A 68 7.23 0.95 3.61
C MET A 68 7.20 2.38 4.12
N GLN A 69 7.75 3.33 3.36
CA GLN A 69 7.77 4.74 3.70
C GLN A 69 7.97 5.58 2.44
N GLY A 70 7.32 6.74 2.38
CA GLY A 70 7.52 7.72 1.33
C GLY A 70 6.39 7.74 0.30
N ARG A 71 6.60 8.53 -0.75
CA ARG A 71 5.60 8.79 -1.80
C ARG A 71 5.51 7.62 -2.77
N VAL A 72 4.29 7.13 -2.98
CA VAL A 72 4.02 6.04 -3.92
C VAL A 72 2.58 6.13 -4.42
N PRO A 73 2.28 5.72 -5.67
CA PRO A 73 0.89 5.53 -6.09
C PRO A 73 0.25 4.38 -5.34
N VAL A 74 -0.98 4.59 -4.88
CA VAL A 74 -1.76 3.58 -4.14
C VAL A 74 -3.09 3.37 -4.83
N ARG A 75 -3.47 2.11 -5.02
CA ARG A 75 -4.78 1.75 -5.56
C ARG A 75 -5.82 1.92 -4.46
N VAL A 76 -6.86 2.69 -4.78
CA VAL A 76 -7.91 3.03 -3.82
C VAL A 76 -9.28 2.77 -4.41
N THR A 77 -10.28 2.64 -3.55
CA THR A 77 -11.68 2.59 -3.92
C THR A 77 -12.45 3.69 -3.18
N GLY A 78 -13.50 4.21 -3.83
CA GLY A 78 -14.32 5.28 -3.26
C GLY A 78 -13.65 6.64 -3.35
N LYS A 79 -14.34 7.63 -2.81
CA LYS A 79 -13.85 9.02 -2.79
C LYS A 79 -12.77 9.20 -1.74
N VAL A 80 -11.72 9.92 -2.11
CA VAL A 80 -10.60 10.24 -1.24
C VAL A 80 -10.29 11.72 -1.39
N ARG A 81 -9.98 12.37 -0.29
CA ARG A 81 -9.55 13.77 -0.29
C ARG A 81 -8.11 13.88 0.17
N LYS A 82 -7.40 14.83 -0.40
CA LYS A 82 -6.03 15.12 0.04
C LYS A 82 -5.99 15.29 1.56
N GLY A 83 -5.06 14.60 2.19
CA GLY A 83 -4.90 14.59 3.63
C GLY A 83 -5.61 13.45 4.34
N ASP A 84 -6.53 12.75 3.68
CA ASP A 84 -7.22 11.61 4.30
C ASP A 84 -6.23 10.54 4.71
N ARG A 85 -6.48 9.93 5.84
CA ARG A 85 -5.78 8.72 6.25
C ARG A 85 -6.38 7.53 5.51
N LEU A 86 -5.49 6.64 5.05
CA LEU A 86 -5.87 5.48 4.24
C LEU A 86 -5.78 4.21 5.08
N VAL A 87 -6.78 3.37 4.93
CA VAL A 87 -6.87 2.05 5.56
C VAL A 87 -7.17 1.00 4.49
N SER A 88 -7.01 -0.28 4.82
CA SER A 88 -7.33 -1.32 3.85
C SER A 88 -8.83 -1.39 3.59
N ALA A 89 -9.18 -1.58 2.31
CA ALA A 89 -10.56 -1.79 1.86
C ALA A 89 -10.80 -3.25 1.45
N GLY A 90 -9.78 -4.11 1.54
CA GLY A 90 -9.82 -5.45 0.99
C GLY A 90 -9.43 -5.48 -0.50
N ASN A 91 -9.24 -6.66 -1.04
CA ASN A 91 -8.88 -6.87 -2.45
C ASN A 91 -7.64 -6.10 -2.90
N GLY A 92 -6.69 -5.89 -2.01
CA GLY A 92 -5.47 -5.14 -2.33
C GLY A 92 -5.66 -3.63 -2.45
N LEU A 93 -6.80 -3.10 -2.05
CA LEU A 93 -7.15 -1.68 -2.19
C LEU A 93 -7.12 -0.97 -0.85
N ALA A 94 -6.88 0.33 -0.91
CA ALA A 94 -7.07 1.24 0.22
C ALA A 94 -8.35 2.05 0.03
N ARG A 95 -8.78 2.70 1.09
CA ARG A 95 -9.87 3.69 1.09
C ARG A 95 -9.61 4.74 2.17
N ALA A 96 -10.33 5.84 2.06
CA ALA A 96 -10.32 6.86 3.10
C ALA A 96 -10.97 6.30 4.38
N ALA A 97 -10.36 6.57 5.51
CA ALA A 97 -10.88 6.17 6.81
C ALA A 97 -11.68 7.30 7.44
N THR A 98 -12.71 6.94 8.19
CA THR A 98 -13.29 7.86 9.16
C THR A 98 -12.43 7.86 10.42
N ARG A 99 -12.57 8.91 11.25
CA ARG A 99 -11.79 9.01 12.49
C ARG A 99 -12.00 7.81 13.41
N LEU A 100 -13.23 7.32 13.49
CA LEU A 100 -13.58 6.21 14.39
C LEU A 100 -13.03 4.86 13.94
N GLU A 101 -12.65 4.74 12.68
CA GLU A 101 -12.11 3.50 12.14
C GLU A 101 -10.61 3.34 12.36
N ILE A 102 -9.92 4.42 12.70
CA ILE A 102 -8.47 4.43 12.82
C ILE A 102 -8.04 3.77 14.13
N THR A 103 -7.10 2.83 14.02
CA THR A 103 -6.46 2.21 15.18
C THR A 103 -4.96 2.51 15.16
N SER A 104 -4.24 2.03 16.16
CA SER A 104 -2.80 2.21 16.24
C SER A 104 -2.05 1.49 15.11
N PHE A 105 -2.66 0.51 14.43
CA PHE A 105 -1.95 -0.37 13.50
C PHE A 105 -2.58 -0.48 12.12
N ASN A 106 -3.65 0.25 11.81
CA ASN A 106 -4.34 0.05 10.53
C ASN A 106 -4.14 1.14 9.49
N VAL A 107 -3.44 2.22 9.80
CA VAL A 107 -3.21 3.31 8.85
C VAL A 107 -2.05 2.94 7.93
N ILE A 108 -2.31 3.04 6.61
CA ILE A 108 -1.32 2.80 5.57
C ILE A 108 -0.48 4.06 5.32
N GLY A 109 -1.15 5.20 5.30
CA GLY A 109 -0.53 6.49 4.99
C GLY A 109 -1.57 7.56 4.77
N ARG A 110 -1.18 8.62 4.06
CA ARG A 110 -2.05 9.78 3.83
C ARG A 110 -2.09 10.13 2.34
N ALA A 111 -3.29 10.45 1.87
CA ALA A 111 -3.52 10.86 0.49
C ALA A 111 -2.87 12.22 0.21
N LEU A 112 -2.24 12.34 -0.95
CA LEU A 112 -1.68 13.59 -1.45
C LEU A 112 -2.55 14.23 -2.53
N GLN A 113 -3.56 13.53 -2.99
CA GLN A 113 -4.44 13.95 -4.08
C GLN A 113 -5.89 13.71 -3.74
N ASP A 114 -6.79 14.43 -4.41
CA ASP A 114 -8.20 14.16 -4.38
C ASP A 114 -8.56 13.12 -5.45
N LYS A 115 -9.50 12.25 -5.11
CA LYS A 115 -10.21 11.39 -6.07
C LYS A 115 -11.69 11.59 -5.78
N LEU A 116 -12.41 12.24 -6.68
CA LEU A 116 -13.79 12.68 -6.45
C LEU A 116 -14.82 11.73 -7.03
N THR A 117 -14.37 10.62 -7.62
CA THR A 117 -15.24 9.60 -8.22
C THR A 117 -15.36 8.40 -7.29
N ASP A 118 -16.48 7.68 -7.40
CA ASP A 118 -16.63 6.37 -6.78
C ASP A 118 -15.87 5.32 -7.61
N GLY A 119 -15.74 4.12 -7.07
CA GLY A 119 -15.04 3.03 -7.74
C GLY A 119 -13.53 3.09 -7.55
N GLU A 120 -12.82 2.26 -8.31
CA GLU A 120 -11.39 2.07 -8.16
C GLU A 120 -10.61 3.12 -8.95
N GLY A 121 -9.44 3.45 -8.44
CA GLY A 121 -8.49 4.32 -9.10
C GLY A 121 -7.18 4.30 -8.37
N SER A 122 -6.27 5.18 -8.76
CA SER A 122 -4.96 5.31 -8.14
C SER A 122 -4.71 6.75 -7.76
N ILE A 123 -4.13 6.97 -6.60
CA ILE A 123 -3.74 8.30 -6.13
C ILE A 123 -2.32 8.26 -5.61
N GLU A 124 -1.66 9.43 -5.61
CA GLU A 124 -0.40 9.60 -4.91
C GLU A 124 -0.67 9.68 -3.40
N ALA A 125 0.12 8.95 -2.63
CA ALA A 125 0.03 8.95 -1.17
C ALA A 125 1.43 8.89 -0.57
N VAL A 126 1.53 9.28 0.69
CA VAL A 126 2.73 9.03 1.49
C VAL A 126 2.43 7.83 2.37
N VAL A 127 3.18 6.74 2.15
CA VAL A 127 3.10 5.57 3.02
C VAL A 127 3.83 5.91 4.32
N LYS A 128 3.16 5.66 5.42
CA LYS A 128 3.71 5.81 6.76
C LYS A 128 2.93 4.91 7.69
N LEU A 129 3.46 3.72 7.89
CA LEU A 129 2.81 2.71 8.71
C LEU A 129 2.95 3.01 10.19
N ASN A 130 1.92 2.68 10.95
CA ASN A 130 1.97 2.61 12.40
C ASN A 130 2.23 1.15 12.79
N SER A 131 3.45 0.83 13.16
CA SER A 131 3.78 -0.55 13.54
C SER A 131 4.47 -0.63 14.90
#